data_891077ad209119ee90f65818fc04ad74
#
_entry.id   891077ad209119ee90f65818fc04ad74
#
_cell.length_a   1.000
_cell.length_b   1.000
_cell.length_c   1.000
_cell.angle_alpha   90.00
_cell.angle_beta   90.00
_cell.angle_gamma   90.00
#
_symmetry.space_group_name_H-M   'P 1'
#
loop_
_entity.id
_entity.type
_entity.pdbx_description
1 polymer ?
#
loop_
_entity_poly.entity_id
_entity_poly.type
_entity_poly.pdbx_seq_one_letter_code
_entity_poly.pdbx_strand_id
1 'polypeptide(L)'
;IFRKGDRVMQIRNDYDIVLKNPDGTTAGTGVYNGDVGQITAIDPQTETLSVCYDGKTATYGFEMLNELEHAWVMTVHKSQGSEYRAVVLCIGKAGPMLLTRSVLYTAITRAKSLLIVVGDESAAYHMIDNQTQTRRYSGLRARLCGECGAV
;
A
#
# COMPACT_ATOMS: atom_id res chain seq x y z
N ILE A 1 1.74 -15.19 -11.62
CA ILE A 1 0.66 -16.21 -11.65
C ILE A 1 -0.01 -16.19 -10.30
N PHE A 2 -1.30 -15.87 -10.27
CA PHE A 2 -2.11 -15.88 -9.04
C PHE A 2 -2.56 -17.32 -8.70
N ARG A 3 -2.67 -17.58 -7.40
CA ARG A 3 -3.15 -18.87 -6.87
C ARG A 3 -4.20 -18.64 -5.79
N LYS A 4 -5.10 -19.60 -5.61
CA LYS A 4 -6.01 -19.60 -4.48
C LYS A 4 -5.22 -19.56 -3.15
N GLY A 5 -5.61 -18.66 -2.26
CA GLY A 5 -4.93 -18.41 -0.99
C GLY A 5 -3.89 -17.28 -1.04
N ASP A 6 -3.51 -16.79 -2.22
CA ASP A 6 -2.60 -15.67 -2.33
C ASP A 6 -3.20 -14.39 -1.74
N ARG A 7 -2.37 -13.61 -1.06
CA ARG A 7 -2.71 -12.24 -0.69
C ARG A 7 -2.42 -11.31 -1.84
N VAL A 8 -3.40 -10.49 -2.17
CA VAL A 8 -3.32 -9.51 -3.25
C VAL A 8 -3.71 -8.12 -2.75
N MET A 9 -3.22 -7.11 -3.43
CA MET A 9 -3.55 -5.71 -3.21
C MET A 9 -4.12 -5.13 -4.49
N GLN A 10 -5.21 -4.40 -4.37
CA GLN A 10 -5.71 -3.54 -5.44
C GLN A 10 -4.73 -2.39 -5.64
N ILE A 11 -4.31 -2.12 -6.88
CA ILE A 11 -3.34 -1.07 -7.20
C ILE A 11 -3.93 0.12 -7.95
N ARG A 12 -5.23 0.08 -8.20
CA ARG A 12 -6.03 1.16 -8.80
C ARG A 12 -7.37 1.26 -8.09
N ASN A 13 -7.98 2.44 -8.12
CA ASN A 13 -9.37 2.55 -7.67
C ASN A 13 -10.27 2.02 -8.77
N ASP A 14 -11.13 1.07 -8.43
CA ASP A 14 -12.22 0.62 -9.27
C ASP A 14 -13.54 0.79 -8.49
N TYR A 15 -14.39 1.67 -8.96
CA TYR A 15 -15.64 2.04 -8.30
C TYR A 15 -16.82 1.14 -8.71
N ASP A 16 -16.64 0.34 -9.76
CA ASP A 16 -17.71 -0.45 -10.39
C ASP A 16 -17.72 -1.89 -9.89
N ILE A 17 -16.63 -2.37 -9.29
CA ILE A 17 -16.57 -3.71 -8.73
C ILE A 17 -17.61 -3.86 -7.62
N VAL A 18 -18.49 -4.86 -7.79
CA VAL A 18 -19.53 -5.18 -6.80
C VAL A 18 -18.94 -6.07 -5.70
N LEU A 19 -19.10 -5.61 -4.46
CA LEU A 19 -18.77 -6.38 -3.26
C LEU A 19 -20.01 -7.15 -2.79
N LYS A 20 -19.85 -8.44 -2.57
CA LYS A 20 -20.91 -9.35 -2.09
C LYS A 20 -20.61 -9.83 -0.68
N ASN A 21 -21.63 -9.87 0.15
CA ASN A 21 -21.59 -10.51 1.45
C ASN A 21 -21.49 -12.04 1.29
N PRO A 22 -21.15 -12.80 2.37
CA PRO A 22 -21.12 -14.26 2.33
C PRO A 22 -22.49 -14.91 1.99
N ASP A 23 -23.59 -14.22 2.24
CA ASP A 23 -24.96 -14.65 1.90
C ASP A 23 -25.33 -14.36 0.42
N GLY A 24 -24.41 -13.77 -0.38
CA GLY A 24 -24.59 -13.43 -1.77
C GLY A 24 -25.27 -12.08 -2.00
N THR A 25 -25.71 -11.36 -0.97
CA THR A 25 -26.30 -10.02 -1.11
C THR A 25 -25.22 -8.99 -1.45
N THR A 26 -25.62 -7.92 -2.13
CA THR A 26 -24.70 -6.81 -2.46
C THR A 26 -24.37 -6.03 -1.18
N ALA A 27 -23.07 -5.94 -0.86
CA ALA A 27 -22.56 -5.18 0.28
C ALA A 27 -22.21 -3.73 -0.08
N GLY A 28 -22.08 -3.42 -1.36
CA GLY A 28 -21.67 -2.13 -1.89
C GLY A 28 -20.88 -2.28 -3.18
N THR A 29 -20.28 -1.18 -3.63
CA THR A 29 -19.41 -1.13 -4.80
C THR A 29 -18.10 -0.42 -4.47
N GLY A 30 -17.07 -0.74 -5.22
CA GLY A 30 -15.75 -0.11 -5.16
C GLY A 30 -14.73 -0.88 -4.34
N VAL A 31 -13.56 -1.08 -4.96
CA VAL A 31 -12.31 -1.54 -4.32
C VAL A 31 -11.25 -0.49 -4.61
N TYR A 32 -10.48 -0.12 -3.60
CA TYR A 32 -9.59 1.04 -3.69
C TYR A 32 -8.12 0.64 -3.69
N ASN A 33 -7.32 1.50 -4.27
CA ASN A 33 -5.86 1.34 -4.24
C ASN A 33 -5.36 1.24 -2.79
N GLY A 34 -4.68 0.12 -2.50
CA GLY A 34 -4.20 -0.21 -1.15
C GLY A 34 -5.05 -1.24 -0.42
N ASP A 35 -6.26 -1.54 -0.88
CA ASP A 35 -7.09 -2.60 -0.29
C ASP A 35 -6.41 -3.95 -0.48
N VAL A 36 -6.27 -4.70 0.62
CA VAL A 36 -5.63 -6.01 0.65
C VAL A 36 -6.66 -7.09 0.90
N GLY A 37 -6.69 -8.09 0.03
CA GLY A 37 -7.58 -9.23 0.13
C GLY A 37 -6.86 -10.56 -0.06
N GLN A 38 -7.62 -11.63 -0.02
CA GLN A 38 -7.14 -12.98 -0.28
C GLN A 38 -7.93 -13.61 -1.41
N ILE A 39 -7.24 -14.25 -2.36
CA ILE A 39 -7.86 -14.99 -3.45
C ILE A 39 -8.56 -16.22 -2.88
N THR A 40 -9.88 -16.29 -3.05
CA THR A 40 -10.73 -17.37 -2.55
C THR A 40 -11.05 -18.41 -3.61
N ALA A 41 -11.19 -17.99 -4.87
CA ALA A 41 -11.48 -18.86 -6.00
C ALA A 41 -10.84 -18.32 -7.28
N ILE A 42 -10.52 -19.24 -8.19
CA ILE A 42 -10.14 -18.97 -9.58
C ILE A 42 -10.92 -19.96 -10.44
N ASP A 43 -11.68 -19.45 -11.37
CA ASP A 43 -12.44 -20.25 -12.31
C ASP A 43 -11.96 -19.98 -13.75
N PRO A 44 -11.20 -20.92 -14.34
CA PRO A 44 -10.72 -20.78 -15.71
C PRO A 44 -11.82 -20.90 -16.76
N GLN A 45 -12.99 -21.51 -16.45
CA GLN A 45 -14.07 -21.68 -17.41
C GLN A 45 -14.85 -20.37 -17.62
N THR A 46 -15.06 -19.64 -16.54
CA THR A 46 -15.71 -18.31 -16.55
C THR A 46 -14.72 -17.17 -16.65
N GLU A 47 -13.41 -17.48 -16.70
CA GLU A 47 -12.32 -16.50 -16.73
C GLU A 47 -12.43 -15.47 -15.60
N THR A 48 -12.74 -15.97 -14.37
CA THR A 48 -12.93 -15.11 -13.21
C THR A 48 -12.04 -15.50 -12.04
N LEU A 49 -11.71 -14.48 -11.20
CA LEU A 49 -10.96 -14.60 -9.97
C LEU A 49 -11.73 -13.88 -8.86
N SER A 50 -11.93 -14.54 -7.73
CA SER A 50 -12.62 -13.97 -6.58
C SER A 50 -11.64 -13.63 -5.46
N VAL A 51 -11.73 -12.42 -4.93
CA VAL A 51 -10.93 -11.92 -3.81
C VAL A 51 -11.84 -11.54 -2.65
N CYS A 52 -11.49 -11.98 -1.45
CA CYS A 52 -12.17 -11.60 -0.22
C CYS A 52 -11.45 -10.42 0.44
N TYR A 53 -12.15 -9.30 0.59
CA TYR A 53 -11.75 -8.09 1.29
C TYR A 53 -12.61 -7.95 2.55
N ASP A 54 -12.04 -8.09 3.72
CA ASP A 54 -12.74 -7.93 5.03
C ASP A 54 -14.09 -8.67 5.10
N GLY A 55 -14.12 -9.92 4.61
CA GLY A 55 -15.31 -10.76 4.62
C GLY A 55 -16.27 -10.53 3.45
N LYS A 56 -16.02 -9.58 2.57
CA LYS A 56 -16.80 -9.33 1.35
C LYS A 56 -16.03 -9.83 0.14
N THR A 57 -16.73 -10.39 -0.85
CA THR A 57 -16.11 -10.95 -2.04
C THR A 57 -16.29 -10.05 -3.24
N ALA A 58 -15.19 -9.73 -3.90
CA ALA A 58 -15.14 -9.10 -5.22
C ALA A 58 -14.80 -10.15 -6.29
N THR A 59 -15.39 -10.04 -7.46
CA THR A 59 -15.10 -10.91 -8.61
C THR A 59 -14.49 -10.09 -9.73
N TYR A 60 -13.33 -10.52 -10.21
CA TYR A 60 -12.55 -9.91 -11.29
C TYR A 60 -12.62 -10.78 -12.53
N GLY A 61 -12.84 -10.19 -13.70
CA GLY A 61 -12.52 -10.85 -14.97
C GLY A 61 -11.00 -10.93 -15.17
N PHE A 62 -10.54 -11.88 -15.96
CA PHE A 62 -9.10 -12.03 -16.19
C PHE A 62 -8.45 -10.82 -16.87
N GLU A 63 -9.21 -10.03 -17.60
CA GLU A 63 -8.79 -8.74 -18.18
C GLU A 63 -8.48 -7.68 -17.13
N MET A 64 -9.05 -7.80 -15.92
CA MET A 64 -8.87 -6.87 -14.80
C MET A 64 -7.70 -7.26 -13.88
N LEU A 65 -7.02 -8.39 -14.11
CA LEU A 65 -5.96 -8.87 -13.23
C LEU A 65 -4.72 -7.95 -13.17
N ASN A 66 -4.59 -7.03 -14.11
CA ASN A 66 -3.58 -5.96 -14.10
C ASN A 66 -3.82 -4.91 -13.01
N GLU A 67 -4.96 -4.94 -12.34
CA GLU A 67 -5.29 -4.09 -11.20
C GLU A 67 -4.91 -4.73 -9.85
N LEU A 68 -4.53 -6.00 -9.88
CA LEU A 68 -4.11 -6.75 -8.70
C LEU A 68 -2.60 -6.97 -8.70
N GLU A 69 -2.00 -6.88 -7.54
CA GLU A 69 -0.59 -7.21 -7.31
C GLU A 69 -0.47 -8.12 -6.08
N HIS A 70 0.53 -9.00 -6.07
CA HIS A 70 0.80 -9.81 -4.87
C HIS A 70 1.15 -8.93 -3.67
N ALA A 71 0.58 -9.24 -2.50
CA ALA A 71 0.77 -8.51 -1.26
C ALA A 71 1.52 -9.32 -0.18
N TRP A 72 2.47 -10.16 -0.59
CA TRP A 72 3.39 -10.88 0.33
C TRP A 72 4.36 -9.91 1.01
N VAL A 73 4.84 -8.95 0.22
CA VAL A 73 5.72 -7.87 0.63
C VAL A 73 5.20 -6.61 -0.04
N MET A 74 5.23 -5.50 0.68
CA MET A 74 4.84 -4.21 0.15
C MET A 74 5.89 -3.15 0.46
N THR A 75 5.95 -2.11 -0.34
CA THR A 75 6.81 -0.97 -0.06
C THR A 75 6.25 -0.15 1.11
N VAL A 76 7.13 0.59 1.78
CA VAL A 76 6.73 1.51 2.85
C VAL A 76 5.67 2.50 2.38
N HIS A 77 5.77 2.98 1.14
CA HIS A 77 4.78 3.91 0.58
C HIS A 77 3.38 3.27 0.42
N LYS A 78 3.32 2.01 -0.03
CA LYS A 78 2.06 1.28 -0.16
C LYS A 78 1.43 0.94 1.20
N SER A 79 2.23 0.86 2.26
CA SER A 79 1.76 0.61 3.62
C SER A 79 1.29 1.87 4.36
N GLN A 80 1.36 3.04 3.75
CA GLN A 80 0.92 4.29 4.37
C GLN A 80 -0.59 4.23 4.68
N GLY A 81 -0.96 4.67 5.88
CA GLY A 81 -2.34 4.60 6.38
C GLY A 81 -2.73 3.27 7.02
N SER A 82 -1.99 2.19 6.76
CA SER A 82 -2.25 0.87 7.36
C SER A 82 -1.36 0.64 8.58
N GLU A 83 -1.84 -0.19 9.51
CA GLU A 83 -1.10 -0.61 10.70
C GLU A 83 -1.18 -2.14 10.88
N TYR A 84 -0.11 -2.74 11.36
CA TYR A 84 0.03 -4.19 11.47
C TYR A 84 0.46 -4.57 12.88
N ARG A 85 0.01 -5.72 13.40
CA ARG A 85 0.43 -6.21 14.71
C ARG A 85 1.93 -6.48 14.76
N ALA A 86 2.47 -7.05 13.68
CA ALA A 86 3.90 -7.32 13.54
C ALA A 86 4.37 -6.87 12.14
N VAL A 87 5.55 -6.26 12.08
CA VAL A 87 6.21 -5.82 10.85
C VAL A 87 7.61 -6.39 10.79
N VAL A 88 7.97 -6.96 9.66
CA VAL A 88 9.36 -7.30 9.33
C VAL A 88 9.81 -6.26 8.29
N LEU A 89 10.68 -5.37 8.72
CA LEU A 89 11.25 -4.31 7.88
C LEU A 89 12.58 -4.78 7.29
N CYS A 90 12.60 -4.97 5.98
CA CYS A 90 13.82 -5.32 5.25
C CYS A 90 14.52 -4.04 4.78
N ILE A 91 15.75 -3.80 5.24
CA ILE A 91 16.58 -2.67 4.83
C ILE A 91 17.77 -3.21 4.02
N GLY A 92 17.83 -2.81 2.76
CA GLY A 92 18.92 -3.16 1.85
C GLY A 92 19.59 -1.94 1.25
N LYS A 93 20.59 -2.17 0.41
CA LYS A 93 21.22 -1.11 -0.38
C LYS A 93 20.19 -0.56 -1.38
N ALA A 94 19.87 0.71 -1.24
CA ALA A 94 18.95 1.42 -2.13
C ALA A 94 19.52 2.80 -2.46
N GLY A 95 18.92 3.47 -3.44
CA GLY A 95 19.32 4.83 -3.76
C GLY A 95 19.13 5.80 -2.59
N PRO A 96 19.97 6.83 -2.45
CA PRO A 96 19.96 7.74 -1.30
C PRO A 96 18.63 8.47 -1.11
N MET A 97 17.83 8.61 -2.15
CA MET A 97 16.49 9.21 -2.08
C MET A 97 15.48 8.37 -1.30
N LEU A 98 15.70 7.05 -1.20
CA LEU A 98 14.83 6.13 -0.46
C LEU A 98 15.34 5.87 0.97
N LEU A 99 16.65 6.04 1.20
CA LEU A 99 17.28 5.85 2.51
C LEU A 99 17.21 7.15 3.33
N THR A 100 16.00 7.56 3.70
CA THR A 100 15.77 8.78 4.49
C THR A 100 15.14 8.46 5.84
N ARG A 101 15.35 9.35 6.80
CA ARG A 101 14.74 9.27 8.15
C ARG A 101 13.21 9.21 8.07
N SER A 102 12.60 9.96 7.17
CA SER A 102 11.14 10.00 7.03
C SER A 102 10.56 8.66 6.56
N VAL A 103 11.25 7.97 5.64
CA VAL A 103 10.85 6.63 5.18
C VAL A 103 11.00 5.62 6.31
N LEU A 104 12.13 5.66 7.05
CA LEU A 104 12.34 4.78 8.20
C LEU A 104 11.27 5.01 9.28
N TYR A 105 10.99 6.26 9.64
CA TYR A 105 9.95 6.60 10.60
C TYR A 105 8.58 6.07 10.17
N THR A 106 8.21 6.27 8.89
CA THR A 106 6.95 5.78 8.35
C THR A 106 6.86 4.25 8.46
N ALA A 107 7.94 3.53 8.15
CA ALA A 107 7.99 2.07 8.25
C ALA A 107 7.84 1.57 9.70
N ILE A 108 8.58 2.17 10.65
CA ILE A 108 8.54 1.80 12.07
C ILE A 108 7.15 2.00 12.65
N THR A 109 6.51 3.12 12.32
CA THR A 109 5.16 3.46 12.83
C THR A 109 4.05 2.58 12.26
N ARG A 110 4.35 1.69 11.32
CA ARG A 110 3.37 0.66 10.86
C ARG A 110 3.20 -0.49 11.84
N ALA A 111 4.15 -0.70 12.75
CA ALA A 111 4.11 -1.79 13.72
C ALA A 111 3.40 -1.36 15.01
N LYS A 112 2.36 -2.14 15.42
CA LYS A 112 1.66 -1.93 16.70
C LYS A 112 2.35 -2.61 17.88
N SER A 113 2.83 -3.84 17.71
CA SER A 113 3.32 -4.67 18.82
C SER A 113 4.72 -5.20 18.61
N LEU A 114 5.11 -5.52 17.39
CA LEU A 114 6.41 -6.11 17.09
C LEU A 114 6.99 -5.53 15.81
N LEU A 115 8.23 -5.05 15.89
CA LEU A 115 9.04 -4.68 14.75
C LEU A 115 10.31 -5.53 14.74
N ILE A 116 10.56 -6.19 13.63
CA ILE A 116 11.82 -6.89 13.35
C ILE A 116 12.48 -6.17 12.19
N VAL A 117 13.71 -5.74 12.38
CA VAL A 117 14.51 -5.12 11.31
C VAL A 117 15.54 -6.12 10.83
N VAL A 118 15.57 -6.35 9.52
CA VAL A 118 16.48 -7.32 8.88
C VAL A 118 17.22 -6.62 7.74
N GLY A 119 18.50 -6.82 7.63
CA GLY A 119 19.29 -6.35 6.49
C GLY A 119 20.56 -5.61 6.86
N ASP A 120 20.88 -4.56 6.12
CA ASP A 120 22.13 -3.82 6.25
C ASP A 120 22.03 -2.77 7.37
N GLU A 121 22.78 -3.00 8.45
CA GLU A 121 22.84 -2.12 9.61
C GLU A 121 23.39 -0.73 9.23
N SER A 122 24.37 -0.67 8.34
CA SER A 122 24.95 0.60 7.88
C SER A 122 23.93 1.44 7.11
N ALA A 123 23.05 0.80 6.33
CA ALA A 123 21.95 1.48 5.64
C ALA A 123 20.91 2.02 6.64
N ALA A 124 20.63 1.28 7.72
CA ALA A 124 19.73 1.73 8.77
C ALA A 124 20.27 2.98 9.49
N TYR A 125 21.55 3.00 9.86
CA TYR A 125 22.20 4.18 10.44
C TYR A 125 22.22 5.35 9.46
N HIS A 126 22.51 5.09 8.19
CA HIS A 126 22.44 6.14 7.17
C HIS A 126 21.04 6.76 7.08
N MET A 127 19.99 5.95 7.16
CA MET A 127 18.61 6.48 7.19
C MET A 127 18.33 7.36 8.41
N ILE A 128 18.87 7.00 9.58
CA ILE A 128 18.72 7.80 10.80
C ILE A 128 19.37 9.19 10.65
N ASP A 129 20.53 9.25 10.01
CA ASP A 129 21.29 10.49 9.83
C ASP A 129 20.78 11.34 8.66
N ASN A 130 20.20 10.68 7.65
CA ASN A 130 19.72 11.36 6.45
C ASN A 130 18.40 12.09 6.68
N GLN A 131 18.50 13.40 6.97
CA GLN A 131 17.37 14.30 7.16
C GLN A 131 16.96 15.03 5.88
N THR A 132 17.42 14.58 4.73
CA THR A 132 17.08 15.22 3.45
C THR A 132 15.58 15.23 3.24
N GLN A 133 14.99 16.41 3.33
CA GLN A 133 13.59 16.63 2.99
C GLN A 133 13.53 17.30 1.63
N THR A 134 12.69 16.77 0.77
CA THR A 134 12.36 17.47 -0.48
C THR A 134 11.68 18.78 -0.14
N ARG A 135 12.38 19.90 -0.33
CA ARG A 135 11.83 21.23 -0.07
C ARG A 135 10.63 21.45 -0.98
N ARG A 136 9.45 21.53 -0.41
CA ARG A 136 8.25 21.88 -1.17
C ARG A 136 8.29 23.36 -1.46
N TYR A 137 8.45 23.73 -2.70
CA TYR A 137 8.32 25.12 -3.16
C TYR A 137 6.83 25.44 -3.31
N SER A 138 6.15 25.68 -2.17
CA SER A 138 4.77 26.17 -2.20
C SER A 138 4.76 27.66 -1.83
N GLY A 139 3.99 28.46 -2.55
CA GLY A 139 3.77 29.87 -2.20
C GLY A 139 2.92 30.10 -0.94
N LEU A 140 2.60 29.03 -0.19
CA LEU A 140 1.71 29.10 0.98
C LEU A 140 2.27 30.05 2.05
N ARG A 141 3.58 29.95 2.36
CA ARG A 141 4.22 30.82 3.34
C ARG A 141 4.12 32.29 2.94
N ALA A 142 4.45 32.60 1.68
CA ALA A 142 4.38 33.96 1.15
C ALA A 142 2.94 34.51 1.21
N ARG A 143 1.95 33.68 0.90
CA ARG A 143 0.52 34.05 0.99
C ARG A 143 0.08 34.28 2.44
N LEU A 144 0.50 33.43 3.38
CA LEU A 144 0.16 33.57 4.80
C LEU A 144 0.85 34.77 5.45
N CYS A 145 2.07 35.11 5.02
CA CYS A 145 2.82 36.28 5.53
C CYS A 145 2.43 37.57 4.83
N GLY A 146 1.51 37.55 3.86
CA GLY A 146 1.16 38.76 3.11
C GLY A 146 2.25 39.26 2.15
N GLU A 147 3.28 38.48 1.91
CA GLU A 147 4.44 38.82 1.09
C GLU A 147 4.18 38.64 -0.42
N CYS A 148 3.00 38.17 -0.82
CA CYS A 148 2.57 38.20 -2.20
C CYS A 148 2.17 39.60 -2.61
N GLY A 149 3.18 40.46 -2.85
CA GLY A 149 3.05 41.68 -3.60
C GLY A 149 2.58 41.33 -5.02
N ALA A 150 1.62 42.08 -5.51
CA ALA A 150 1.01 42.00 -6.81
C ALA A 150 2.02 41.73 -7.92
N VAL A 151 1.70 40.74 -8.78
CA VAL A 151 2.13 40.67 -10.17
C VAL A 151 0.97 41.09 -11.02
#